data_03393082e7800c59ed88c43cd38c6085
#
_entry.id   03393082e7800c59ed88c43cd38c6085
#
_cell.length_a   1.000
_cell.length_b   1.000
_cell.length_c   1.000
_cell.angle_alpha   90.00
_cell.angle_beta   90.00
_cell.angle_gamma   90.00
#
_symmetry.space_group_name_H-M   'P 1'
#
loop_
_entity.id
_entity.type
_entity.pdbx_description
1 polymer ?
#
loop_
_entity_poly.entity_id
_entity_poly.type
_entity_poly.pdbx_seq_one_letter_code
_entity_poly.pdbx_strand_id
1 'polypeptide(L)'
;MDRGWPVARFPAPLARSPGGPGPVCGDRLIRRTRRTGWPGTGYAPAVAEIQIPADMKPADGRFGAGPSKVRTEALDALAATGTSLLGTSHRQAPVKNLVGEVRQGIRDLFSLPEGYEVILGNGGSTAFWDVATHGLIENKSQHLNFGEFSSKFAKAAKLAPWLAEPTVISSDPGTHPDPKAEAGVDVYAFTHNETSTGVAAPIKRVAGADEGALVLVDATSGAGGLPVDITETDVYYFAPQKSFASDGGLWLAAFSPAALERAQRVHAGGRHVPEFFSLPTAIDNSLKNQTYNTPALSTLFLLNEQLKWINGQGGLDWSVRRTATSSRTLYGWAEDSKHASPFVTDPAKRSQVIGTIDFADDIDAAAIAKVLRANGIVDTEPYRKLGRNQLRIAMFPAIDPADVEALTACVDYVIEQL
;
A
#
# COMPACT_ATOMS: atom_id res chain seq x y z
N MET A 1 4.44 6.77 -53.23
CA MET A 1 5.06 8.05 -52.90
C MET A 1 5.67 7.89 -51.52
N ASP A 2 6.93 7.63 -51.54
CA ASP A 2 7.77 7.27 -50.40
C ASP A 2 8.23 8.57 -49.74
N ARG A 3 7.87 8.79 -48.47
CA ARG A 3 8.40 9.94 -47.70
C ARG A 3 9.21 9.36 -46.52
N GLY A 4 10.52 9.17 -46.80
CA GLY A 4 11.48 8.78 -45.80
C GLY A 4 11.63 9.81 -44.70
N TRP A 5 11.69 9.35 -43.44
CA TRP A 5 11.98 10.14 -42.24
C TRP A 5 13.47 10.42 -42.15
N PRO A 6 13.91 11.63 -41.76
CA PRO A 6 15.33 11.92 -41.57
C PRO A 6 15.87 11.22 -40.29
N VAL A 7 16.90 10.42 -40.48
CA VAL A 7 17.67 9.81 -39.38
C VAL A 7 18.56 10.87 -38.74
N ALA A 8 18.31 11.21 -37.48
CA ALA A 8 19.19 12.06 -36.69
C ALA A 8 20.51 11.32 -36.38
N ARG A 9 21.64 11.90 -36.84
CA ARG A 9 22.97 11.40 -36.52
C ARG A 9 23.39 11.90 -35.14
N PHE A 10 23.69 10.97 -34.22
CA PHE A 10 24.33 11.28 -32.95
C PHE A 10 25.82 11.58 -33.17
N PRO A 11 26.41 12.59 -32.49
CA PRO A 11 27.84 12.81 -32.54
C PRO A 11 28.62 11.72 -31.83
N ALA A 12 29.79 11.36 -32.39
CA ALA A 12 30.71 10.36 -31.87
C ALA A 12 31.32 10.80 -30.53
N PRO A 13 31.71 9.84 -29.65
CA PRO A 13 32.33 10.18 -28.38
C PRO A 13 33.76 10.72 -28.58
N LEU A 14 34.09 11.80 -27.87
CA LEU A 14 35.40 12.42 -27.82
C LEU A 14 36.43 11.46 -27.21
N ALA A 15 37.57 11.30 -27.93
CA ALA A 15 38.71 10.51 -27.51
C ALA A 15 39.39 11.11 -26.26
N ARG A 16 39.69 10.25 -25.28
CA ARG A 16 40.48 10.60 -24.09
C ARG A 16 41.94 10.74 -24.45
N SER A 17 42.59 11.85 -24.09
CA SER A 17 44.02 12.04 -24.11
C SER A 17 44.70 11.35 -22.92
N PRO A 18 45.93 10.82 -23.06
CA PRO A 18 46.62 10.14 -21.95
C PRO A 18 47.26 11.12 -20.98
N GLY A 19 47.27 10.72 -19.71
CA GLY A 19 47.56 11.49 -18.53
C GLY A 19 49.03 11.91 -18.36
N GLY A 20 49.20 12.98 -17.59
CA GLY A 20 50.41 13.36 -16.91
C GLY A 20 50.29 13.15 -15.40
N PRO A 21 51.40 12.99 -14.64
CA PRO A 21 51.36 12.63 -13.23
C PRO A 21 50.97 13.83 -12.33
N GLY A 22 49.97 13.59 -11.43
CA GLY A 22 49.55 14.55 -10.42
C GLY A 22 50.51 14.59 -9.22
N PRO A 23 50.53 15.69 -8.44
CA PRO A 23 51.49 15.91 -7.38
C PRO A 23 51.22 15.10 -6.11
N VAL A 24 52.27 14.61 -5.50
CA VAL A 24 52.31 13.91 -4.22
C VAL A 24 51.99 14.92 -3.11
N CYS A 25 50.98 14.67 -2.31
CA CYS A 25 50.66 15.48 -1.15
C CYS A 25 51.34 14.90 0.08
N GLY A 26 52.24 15.73 0.67
CA GLY A 26 53.07 15.35 1.79
C GLY A 26 52.31 15.22 3.12
N ASP A 27 52.80 14.27 3.92
CA ASP A 27 52.43 14.02 5.31
C ASP A 27 52.61 15.27 6.20
N ARG A 28 51.53 15.75 6.78
CA ARG A 28 51.60 16.64 7.94
C ARG A 28 51.22 15.85 9.21
N LEU A 29 52.27 15.58 9.99
CA LEU A 29 52.17 15.13 11.38
C LEU A 29 51.43 16.16 12.20
N ILE A 30 50.20 15.86 12.63
CA ILE A 30 49.48 16.62 13.67
C ILE A 30 49.83 16.03 15.03
N ARG A 31 50.59 16.76 15.80
CA ARG A 31 50.93 16.47 17.22
C ARG A 31 49.62 16.40 18.05
N ARG A 32 49.36 15.23 18.63
CA ARG A 32 48.35 15.05 19.68
C ARG A 32 48.81 15.71 20.95
N THR A 33 48.14 16.81 21.37
CA THR A 33 48.20 17.30 22.72
C THR A 33 47.24 16.45 23.58
N ARG A 34 47.82 15.76 24.58
CA ARG A 34 47.07 15.11 25.65
C ARG A 34 46.28 16.17 26.44
N ARG A 35 44.95 16.15 26.42
CA ARG A 35 44.13 16.81 27.40
C ARG A 35 43.80 15.83 28.52
N THR A 36 44.19 16.23 29.73
CA THR A 36 43.93 15.59 31.01
C THR A 36 42.44 15.46 31.29
N GLY A 37 42.05 14.35 31.92
CA GLY A 37 40.69 13.90 32.13
C GLY A 37 39.81 14.83 32.97
N TRP A 38 38.53 14.74 32.64
CA TRP A 38 37.44 15.08 33.53
C TRP A 38 36.79 13.78 34.03
N PRO A 39 36.35 13.71 35.31
CA PRO A 39 35.73 12.49 35.86
C PRO A 39 34.27 12.41 35.47
N GLY A 40 33.89 11.25 35.00
CA GLY A 40 32.57 10.61 35.20
C GLY A 40 31.34 11.36 34.70
N THR A 41 31.05 11.30 33.38
CA THR A 41 29.69 11.25 32.91
C THR A 41 29.51 9.84 32.32
N GLY A 42 28.62 9.06 32.94
CA GLY A 42 28.21 7.78 32.36
C GLY A 42 27.74 8.04 30.92
N TYR A 43 28.48 7.52 29.95
CA TYR A 43 28.05 7.53 28.54
C TYR A 43 26.78 6.69 28.47
N ALA A 44 25.65 7.31 28.18
CA ALA A 44 24.54 6.56 27.62
C ALA A 44 25.08 5.85 26.37
N PRO A 45 24.82 4.54 26.18
CA PRO A 45 25.30 3.81 25.00
C PRO A 45 24.85 4.55 23.75
N ALA A 46 25.69 4.60 22.73
CA ALA A 46 25.29 5.17 21.45
C ALA A 46 24.04 4.41 20.99
N VAL A 47 23.02 5.10 20.53
CA VAL A 47 21.69 4.58 20.15
C VAL A 47 21.74 3.31 19.28
N ALA A 48 22.84 3.08 18.53
CA ALA A 48 23.07 1.90 17.72
C ALA A 48 23.67 0.70 18.50
N GLU A 49 24.02 0.85 19.78
CA GLU A 49 24.67 -0.21 20.59
C GLU A 49 23.70 -0.99 21.48
N ILE A 50 22.43 -0.53 21.59
CA ILE A 50 21.39 -1.22 22.36
C ILE A 50 21.06 -2.54 21.66
N GLN A 51 21.32 -3.67 22.37
CA GLN A 51 21.01 -5.01 21.89
C GLN A 51 19.75 -5.53 22.59
N ILE A 52 18.71 -5.77 21.82
CA ILE A 52 17.48 -6.40 22.34
C ILE A 52 17.74 -7.89 22.53
N PRO A 53 17.39 -8.48 23.70
CA PRO A 53 17.50 -9.93 23.93
C PRO A 53 16.82 -10.74 22.83
N ALA A 54 17.45 -11.84 22.41
CA ALA A 54 16.99 -12.61 21.26
C ALA A 54 15.60 -13.25 21.50
N ASP A 55 15.33 -13.63 22.73
CA ASP A 55 14.07 -14.24 23.19
C ASP A 55 12.90 -13.25 23.29
N MET A 56 13.17 -11.94 23.30
CA MET A 56 12.15 -10.89 23.24
C MET A 56 11.74 -10.53 21.81
N LYS A 57 12.58 -10.85 20.82
CA LYS A 57 12.36 -10.40 19.44
C LYS A 57 11.19 -11.12 18.77
N PRO A 58 10.45 -10.44 17.89
CA PRO A 58 9.48 -11.10 17.03
C PRO A 58 10.18 -12.19 16.19
N ALA A 59 9.47 -13.27 15.90
CA ALA A 59 9.98 -14.34 15.01
C ALA A 59 10.26 -13.79 13.59
N ASP A 60 9.49 -12.78 13.17
CA ASP A 60 9.70 -12.04 11.93
C ASP A 60 9.58 -10.53 12.19
N GLY A 61 10.67 -9.81 12.06
CA GLY A 61 10.78 -8.40 12.37
C GLY A 61 10.27 -7.45 11.27
N ARG A 62 9.53 -7.88 10.25
CA ARG A 62 9.08 -7.04 9.13
C ARG A 62 7.69 -6.45 9.37
N PHE A 63 7.61 -5.15 9.70
CA PHE A 63 6.37 -4.42 9.98
C PHE A 63 6.05 -3.33 8.96
N GLY A 64 6.55 -3.47 7.73
CA GLY A 64 6.39 -2.49 6.68
C GLY A 64 4.95 -2.23 6.26
N ALA A 65 4.56 -0.96 6.24
CA ALA A 65 3.22 -0.52 5.83
C ALA A 65 3.01 -0.47 4.30
N GLY A 66 4.01 -0.97 3.53
CA GLY A 66 3.91 -1.13 2.08
C GLY A 66 5.18 -0.77 1.32
N PRO A 67 5.79 -1.75 0.63
CA PRO A 67 5.36 -3.14 0.61
C PRO A 67 5.40 -3.80 2.00
N SER A 68 4.62 -4.87 2.17
CA SER A 68 4.52 -5.60 3.43
C SER A 68 5.30 -6.92 3.40
N LYS A 69 5.38 -7.59 4.55
CA LYS A 69 5.95 -8.92 4.69
C LYS A 69 5.35 -9.89 3.66
N VAL A 70 6.21 -10.56 2.90
CA VAL A 70 5.88 -11.74 2.09
C VAL A 70 6.16 -12.99 2.93
N ARG A 71 5.24 -13.95 2.94
CA ARG A 71 5.40 -15.21 3.69
C ARG A 71 6.48 -16.09 3.07
N THR A 72 7.30 -16.71 3.92
CA THR A 72 8.40 -17.57 3.47
C THR A 72 7.89 -18.76 2.66
N GLU A 73 6.77 -19.37 3.06
CA GLU A 73 6.15 -20.49 2.37
C GLU A 73 5.72 -20.14 0.94
N ALA A 74 5.28 -18.89 0.72
CA ALA A 74 4.94 -18.41 -0.62
C ALA A 74 6.17 -18.21 -1.50
N LEU A 75 7.30 -17.76 -0.91
CA LEU A 75 8.58 -17.66 -1.61
C LEU A 75 9.14 -19.04 -1.98
N ASP A 76 9.07 -19.99 -1.07
CA ASP A 76 9.50 -21.37 -1.31
C ASP A 76 8.65 -22.02 -2.41
N ALA A 77 7.33 -21.80 -2.38
CA ALA A 77 6.42 -22.25 -3.42
C ALA A 77 6.73 -21.63 -4.78
N LEU A 78 7.07 -20.32 -4.83
CA LEU A 78 7.50 -19.66 -6.05
C LEU A 78 8.82 -20.26 -6.57
N ALA A 79 9.79 -20.45 -5.71
CA ALA A 79 11.08 -21.08 -6.06
C ALA A 79 10.88 -22.51 -6.59
N ALA A 80 9.94 -23.28 -6.03
CA ALA A 80 9.62 -24.63 -6.47
C ALA A 80 9.03 -24.69 -7.89
N THR A 81 8.51 -23.60 -8.45
CA THR A 81 8.06 -23.57 -9.85
C THR A 81 9.23 -23.73 -10.83
N GLY A 82 10.47 -23.48 -10.42
CA GLY A 82 11.66 -23.55 -11.24
C GLY A 82 11.49 -22.70 -12.52
N THR A 83 11.64 -23.35 -13.68
CA THR A 83 11.51 -22.70 -15.00
C THR A 83 10.13 -22.87 -15.63
N SER A 84 9.14 -23.44 -14.91
CA SER A 84 7.84 -23.77 -15.50
C SER A 84 6.86 -22.59 -15.60
N LEU A 85 7.09 -21.51 -14.84
CA LEU A 85 6.19 -20.36 -14.79
C LEU A 85 6.89 -19.07 -15.25
N LEU A 86 7.93 -18.64 -14.57
CA LEU A 86 8.60 -17.37 -14.89
C LEU A 86 9.28 -17.44 -16.25
N GLY A 87 9.12 -16.37 -17.06
CA GLY A 87 9.63 -16.33 -18.43
C GLY A 87 8.72 -17.03 -19.45
N THR A 88 7.57 -17.59 -19.04
CA THR A 88 6.59 -18.16 -19.97
C THR A 88 5.64 -17.08 -20.51
N SER A 89 5.06 -17.36 -21.68
CA SER A 89 4.13 -16.39 -22.30
C SER A 89 2.83 -16.27 -21.50
N HIS A 90 2.45 -15.03 -21.18
CA HIS A 90 1.19 -14.74 -20.48
C HIS A 90 -0.07 -15.06 -21.28
N ARG A 91 0.07 -15.44 -22.57
CA ARG A 91 -1.02 -15.93 -23.43
C ARG A 91 -1.21 -17.45 -23.36
N GLN A 92 -0.32 -18.17 -22.66
CA GLN A 92 -0.35 -19.62 -22.52
C GLN A 92 -1.09 -20.06 -21.25
N ALA A 93 -1.53 -21.33 -21.24
CA ALA A 93 -2.34 -21.91 -20.17
C ALA A 93 -1.77 -21.71 -18.76
N PRO A 94 -0.47 -21.92 -18.47
CA PRO A 94 0.02 -21.76 -17.10
C PRO A 94 -0.27 -20.38 -16.50
N VAL A 95 -0.06 -19.33 -17.28
CA VAL A 95 -0.30 -17.96 -16.80
C VAL A 95 -1.79 -17.62 -16.78
N LYS A 96 -2.55 -18.03 -17.80
CA LYS A 96 -4.02 -17.87 -17.80
C LYS A 96 -4.67 -18.56 -16.61
N ASN A 97 -4.25 -19.78 -16.29
CA ASN A 97 -4.78 -20.51 -15.15
C ASN A 97 -4.47 -19.78 -13.85
N LEU A 98 -3.24 -19.28 -13.67
CA LEU A 98 -2.85 -18.48 -12.50
C LEU A 98 -3.71 -17.22 -12.36
N VAL A 99 -3.96 -16.48 -13.46
CA VAL A 99 -4.86 -15.31 -13.43
C VAL A 99 -6.28 -15.73 -13.08
N GLY A 100 -6.76 -16.86 -13.63
CA GLY A 100 -8.07 -17.41 -13.30
C GLY A 100 -8.21 -17.79 -11.84
N GLU A 101 -7.19 -18.45 -11.26
CA GLU A 101 -7.14 -18.79 -9.83
C GLU A 101 -7.16 -17.52 -8.94
N VAL A 102 -6.39 -16.51 -9.29
CA VAL A 102 -6.39 -15.22 -8.58
C VAL A 102 -7.77 -14.57 -8.63
N ARG A 103 -8.41 -14.50 -9.81
CA ARG A 103 -9.76 -13.95 -9.95
C ARG A 103 -10.78 -14.73 -9.12
N GLN A 104 -10.71 -16.05 -9.14
CA GLN A 104 -11.60 -16.88 -8.33
C GLN A 104 -11.32 -16.70 -6.84
N GLY A 105 -10.05 -16.70 -6.41
CA GLY A 105 -9.67 -16.49 -5.01
C GLY A 105 -10.15 -15.15 -4.43
N ILE A 106 -10.17 -14.08 -5.24
CA ILE A 106 -10.73 -12.77 -4.86
C ILE A 106 -12.26 -12.85 -4.79
N ARG A 107 -12.90 -13.52 -5.74
CA ARG A 107 -14.35 -13.74 -5.77
C ARG A 107 -14.81 -14.44 -4.50
N ASP A 108 -14.10 -15.50 -4.11
CA ASP A 108 -14.38 -16.28 -2.90
C ASP A 108 -14.13 -15.44 -1.63
N LEU A 109 -12.99 -14.73 -1.57
CA LEU A 109 -12.61 -13.92 -0.40
C LEU A 109 -13.65 -12.87 -0.06
N PHE A 110 -14.17 -12.15 -1.06
CA PHE A 110 -15.15 -11.08 -0.87
C PHE A 110 -16.60 -11.54 -1.07
N SER A 111 -16.84 -12.83 -1.29
CA SER A 111 -18.18 -13.38 -1.57
C SER A 111 -18.92 -12.56 -2.63
N LEU A 112 -18.25 -12.31 -3.75
CA LEU A 112 -18.76 -11.41 -4.78
C LEU A 112 -20.12 -11.86 -5.29
N PRO A 113 -21.13 -10.98 -5.33
CA PRO A 113 -22.45 -11.27 -5.88
C PRO A 113 -22.39 -11.67 -7.37
N GLU A 114 -23.47 -12.28 -7.85
CA GLU A 114 -23.64 -12.55 -9.28
C GLU A 114 -23.53 -11.26 -10.09
N GLY A 115 -22.86 -11.32 -11.24
CA GLY A 115 -22.64 -10.20 -12.15
C GLY A 115 -21.44 -9.32 -11.79
N TYR A 116 -20.86 -9.45 -10.59
CA TYR A 116 -19.57 -8.79 -10.29
C TYR A 116 -18.45 -9.49 -11.03
N GLU A 117 -17.47 -8.69 -11.49
CA GLU A 117 -16.27 -9.19 -12.14
C GLU A 117 -14.98 -8.71 -11.48
N VAL A 118 -13.97 -9.58 -11.42
CA VAL A 118 -12.62 -9.22 -10.98
C VAL A 118 -11.81 -8.82 -12.19
N ILE A 119 -11.43 -7.54 -12.22
CA ILE A 119 -10.64 -6.93 -13.30
C ILE A 119 -9.24 -6.64 -12.76
N LEU A 120 -8.23 -6.83 -13.59
CA LEU A 120 -6.84 -6.55 -13.22
C LEU A 120 -6.05 -5.90 -14.35
N GLY A 121 -5.03 -5.15 -13.97
CA GLY A 121 -4.12 -4.48 -14.91
C GLY A 121 -2.78 -4.14 -14.28
N ASN A 122 -1.88 -3.65 -15.10
CA ASN A 122 -0.53 -3.28 -14.70
C ASN A 122 -0.50 -1.89 -14.07
N GLY A 123 0.44 -1.63 -13.12
CA GLY A 123 0.78 -0.30 -12.64
C GLY A 123 0.40 0.05 -11.20
N GLY A 124 -0.26 -0.84 -10.46
CA GLY A 124 -0.69 -0.61 -9.08
C GLY A 124 -1.84 0.39 -8.95
N SER A 125 -2.28 0.69 -7.71
CA SER A 125 -3.41 1.60 -7.45
C SER A 125 -3.17 3.02 -7.95
N THR A 126 -1.92 3.46 -8.08
CA THR A 126 -1.61 4.78 -8.67
C THR A 126 -2.06 4.86 -10.13
N ALA A 127 -1.84 3.81 -10.92
CA ALA A 127 -2.37 3.74 -12.29
C ALA A 127 -3.89 3.64 -12.29
N PHE A 128 -4.49 2.98 -11.29
CA PHE A 128 -5.94 2.84 -11.21
C PHE A 128 -6.66 4.18 -10.99
N TRP A 129 -6.07 5.15 -10.28
CA TRP A 129 -6.67 6.48 -10.18
C TRP A 129 -6.86 7.14 -11.55
N ASP A 130 -5.87 7.02 -12.44
CA ASP A 130 -5.99 7.50 -13.81
C ASP A 130 -7.00 6.68 -14.62
N VAL A 131 -6.97 5.34 -14.48
CA VAL A 131 -7.95 4.43 -15.12
C VAL A 131 -9.38 4.82 -14.72
N ALA A 132 -9.64 5.03 -13.43
CA ALA A 132 -10.96 5.42 -12.92
C ALA A 132 -11.37 6.83 -13.38
N THR A 133 -10.43 7.77 -13.36
CA THR A 133 -10.67 9.15 -13.84
C THR A 133 -11.06 9.18 -15.32
N HIS A 134 -10.40 8.37 -16.14
CA HIS A 134 -10.68 8.31 -17.58
C HIS A 134 -11.93 7.49 -17.93
N GLY A 135 -12.20 6.41 -17.18
CA GLY A 135 -13.16 5.39 -17.58
C GLY A 135 -14.42 5.27 -16.73
N LEU A 136 -14.50 5.91 -15.55
CA LEU A 136 -15.65 5.78 -14.64
C LEU A 136 -16.32 7.09 -14.28
N ILE A 137 -15.58 8.21 -14.21
CA ILE A 137 -16.19 9.53 -13.93
C ILE A 137 -16.73 10.10 -15.23
N GLU A 138 -18.03 10.34 -15.32
CA GLU A 138 -18.66 10.94 -16.49
C GLU A 138 -18.51 12.45 -16.48
N ASN A 139 -18.89 13.09 -15.38
CA ASN A 139 -18.91 14.53 -15.24
C ASN A 139 -18.21 15.02 -13.96
N LYS A 140 -18.67 14.59 -12.78
CA LYS A 140 -18.20 15.12 -11.49
C LYS A 140 -18.06 14.05 -10.44
N SER A 141 -16.98 14.13 -9.66
CA SER A 141 -16.76 13.24 -8.51
C SER A 141 -16.71 13.99 -7.19
N GLN A 142 -17.05 13.29 -6.10
CA GLN A 142 -16.82 13.73 -4.73
C GLN A 142 -15.79 12.82 -4.06
N HIS A 143 -14.81 13.40 -3.38
CA HIS A 143 -13.73 12.68 -2.70
C HIS A 143 -13.70 13.02 -1.22
N LEU A 144 -13.43 12.00 -0.38
CA LEU A 144 -13.09 12.20 1.02
C LEU A 144 -11.57 12.25 1.16
N ASN A 145 -11.05 13.34 1.74
CA ASN A 145 -9.63 13.56 1.93
C ASN A 145 -9.29 13.65 3.42
N PHE A 146 -8.51 12.70 3.92
CA PHE A 146 -8.06 12.62 5.31
C PHE A 146 -6.62 12.09 5.45
N GLY A 147 -5.83 12.22 4.38
CA GLY A 147 -4.41 11.90 4.38
C GLY A 147 -3.77 11.93 3.00
N GLU A 148 -2.57 11.40 2.90
CA GLU A 148 -1.77 11.46 1.68
C GLU A 148 -2.40 10.68 0.51
N PHE A 149 -2.93 9.46 0.77
CA PHE A 149 -3.41 8.60 -0.32
C PHE A 149 -4.80 9.02 -0.80
N SER A 150 -5.69 9.37 0.11
CA SER A 150 -7.02 9.88 -0.22
C SER A 150 -6.97 11.17 -1.06
N SER A 151 -5.96 12.03 -0.85
CA SER A 151 -5.78 13.25 -1.65
C SER A 151 -5.37 13.01 -3.10
N LYS A 152 -4.73 11.86 -3.40
CA LYS A 152 -4.13 11.62 -4.73
C LYS A 152 -5.17 11.33 -5.80
N PHE A 153 -6.20 10.56 -5.48
CA PHE A 153 -7.28 10.32 -6.43
C PHE A 153 -8.07 11.61 -6.71
N ALA A 154 -8.37 12.39 -5.66
CA ALA A 154 -8.98 13.72 -5.84
C ALA A 154 -8.16 14.61 -6.78
N LYS A 155 -6.82 14.58 -6.64
CA LYS A 155 -5.91 15.32 -7.52
C LYS A 155 -5.95 14.81 -8.96
N ALA A 156 -6.01 13.50 -9.19
CA ALA A 156 -6.11 12.93 -10.54
C ALA A 156 -7.40 13.40 -11.23
N ALA A 157 -8.54 13.34 -10.53
CA ALA A 157 -9.82 13.83 -11.05
C ALA A 157 -9.79 15.36 -11.34
N LYS A 158 -9.20 16.15 -10.45
CA LYS A 158 -9.05 17.61 -10.62
C LYS A 158 -8.22 17.99 -11.84
N LEU A 159 -7.22 17.21 -12.19
CA LEU A 159 -6.34 17.46 -13.32
C LEU A 159 -6.94 17.03 -14.67
N ALA A 160 -8.08 16.36 -14.69
CA ALA A 160 -8.74 15.90 -15.91
C ALA A 160 -9.55 17.06 -16.55
N PRO A 161 -9.10 17.63 -17.68
CA PRO A 161 -9.69 18.85 -18.25
C PRO A 161 -11.11 18.66 -18.82
N TRP A 162 -11.57 17.42 -18.94
CA TRP A 162 -12.91 17.06 -19.41
C TRP A 162 -13.91 16.81 -18.29
N LEU A 163 -13.48 16.88 -17.01
CA LEU A 163 -14.34 16.76 -15.86
C LEU A 163 -14.62 18.11 -15.21
N ALA A 164 -15.76 18.22 -14.55
CA ALA A 164 -16.02 19.32 -13.65
C ALA A 164 -15.12 19.24 -12.42
N GLU A 165 -14.85 20.37 -11.77
CA GLU A 165 -14.06 20.44 -10.53
C GLU A 165 -14.66 19.47 -9.49
N PRO A 166 -13.90 18.50 -8.96
CA PRO A 166 -14.40 17.57 -7.98
C PRO A 166 -14.72 18.26 -6.64
N THR A 167 -15.74 17.81 -5.96
CA THR A 167 -15.96 18.18 -4.56
C THR A 167 -15.02 17.39 -3.66
N VAL A 168 -14.26 18.09 -2.82
CA VAL A 168 -13.34 17.44 -1.87
C VAL A 168 -13.78 17.82 -0.46
N ILE A 169 -14.23 16.82 0.32
CA ILE A 169 -14.56 16.97 1.74
C ILE A 169 -13.37 16.51 2.54
N SER A 170 -12.77 17.43 3.32
CA SER A 170 -11.54 17.14 4.07
C SER A 170 -11.77 17.14 5.58
N SER A 171 -10.97 16.36 6.30
CA SER A 171 -10.78 16.43 7.74
C SER A 171 -9.30 16.55 8.09
N ASP A 172 -9.02 16.86 9.34
CA ASP A 172 -7.66 16.79 9.88
C ASP A 172 -7.12 15.35 9.87
N PRO A 173 -5.80 15.15 9.83
CA PRO A 173 -5.18 13.84 10.03
C PRO A 173 -5.61 13.19 11.36
N GLY A 174 -5.85 11.88 11.36
CA GLY A 174 -6.30 11.14 12.54
C GLY A 174 -7.81 10.98 12.66
N THR A 175 -8.59 11.51 11.71
CA THR A 175 -10.03 11.30 11.58
C THR A 175 -10.41 11.23 10.10
N HIS A 176 -11.67 10.94 9.78
CA HIS A 176 -12.22 10.98 8.43
C HIS A 176 -13.50 11.80 8.37
N PRO A 177 -13.80 12.49 7.27
CA PRO A 177 -15.09 13.15 7.04
C PRO A 177 -16.12 12.15 6.53
N ASP A 178 -17.40 12.53 6.59
CA ASP A 178 -18.50 11.79 5.98
C ASP A 178 -18.86 12.35 4.60
N PRO A 179 -19.29 11.50 3.64
CA PRO A 179 -19.77 11.93 2.33
C PRO A 179 -21.11 12.66 2.47
N LYS A 180 -21.42 13.49 1.48
CA LYS A 180 -22.70 14.19 1.39
C LYS A 180 -23.31 14.00 0.01
N ALA A 181 -24.59 13.67 -0.06
CA ALA A 181 -25.30 13.67 -1.33
C ALA A 181 -25.21 15.05 -1.99
N GLU A 182 -24.85 15.06 -3.26
CA GLU A 182 -24.67 16.29 -4.05
C GLU A 182 -25.17 16.05 -5.48
N ALA A 183 -26.09 16.88 -5.93
CA ALA A 183 -26.67 16.78 -7.27
C ALA A 183 -25.58 16.93 -8.37
N GLY A 184 -25.63 16.05 -9.36
CA GLY A 184 -24.68 16.01 -10.48
C GLY A 184 -23.36 15.32 -10.18
N VAL A 185 -23.16 14.80 -8.97
CA VAL A 185 -22.02 13.91 -8.66
C VAL A 185 -22.36 12.50 -9.12
N ASP A 186 -21.59 11.99 -10.06
CA ASP A 186 -21.76 10.65 -10.63
C ASP A 186 -20.80 9.59 -10.06
N VAL A 187 -19.78 10.03 -9.28
CA VAL A 187 -18.85 9.16 -8.57
C VAL A 187 -18.55 9.69 -7.17
N TYR A 188 -18.74 8.83 -6.18
CA TYR A 188 -18.28 9.04 -4.79
C TYR A 188 -17.05 8.17 -4.54
N ALA A 189 -15.91 8.81 -4.24
CA ALA A 189 -14.63 8.15 -4.09
C ALA A 189 -14.17 8.14 -2.62
N PHE A 190 -14.01 6.95 -2.07
CA PHE A 190 -13.61 6.71 -0.67
C PHE A 190 -12.24 6.06 -0.58
N THR A 191 -11.58 6.23 0.57
CA THR A 191 -10.40 5.45 0.96
C THR A 191 -10.78 4.62 2.17
N HIS A 192 -10.74 3.29 2.03
CA HIS A 192 -11.13 2.37 3.11
C HIS A 192 -10.17 2.44 4.29
N ASN A 193 -8.87 2.56 4.00
CA ASN A 193 -7.81 2.71 5.00
C ASN A 193 -6.76 3.71 4.52
N GLU A 194 -6.56 4.79 5.28
CA GLU A 194 -5.53 5.78 5.01
C GLU A 194 -4.21 5.37 5.68
N THR A 195 -3.31 4.79 4.90
CA THR A 195 -2.04 4.24 5.38
C THR A 195 -1.12 5.29 6.03
N SER A 196 -1.26 6.55 5.65
CA SER A 196 -0.41 7.63 6.17
C SER A 196 -0.76 8.04 7.59
N THR A 197 -2.01 7.82 8.02
CA THR A 197 -2.54 8.27 9.31
C THR A 197 -3.06 7.14 10.20
N GLY A 198 -3.24 5.93 9.67
CA GLY A 198 -3.82 4.81 10.42
C GLY A 198 -5.33 4.94 10.67
N VAL A 199 -6.04 5.70 9.82
CA VAL A 199 -7.50 5.86 9.90
C VAL A 199 -8.19 4.88 8.95
N ALA A 200 -9.16 4.13 9.48
CA ALA A 200 -10.10 3.35 8.68
C ALA A 200 -11.45 4.09 8.60
N ALA A 201 -12.04 4.14 7.41
CA ALA A 201 -13.34 4.75 7.18
C ALA A 201 -14.38 3.68 6.84
N PRO A 202 -15.63 3.80 7.33
CA PRO A 202 -16.70 2.89 6.98
C PRO A 202 -17.06 3.05 5.49
N ILE A 203 -17.34 1.93 4.83
CA ILE A 203 -17.77 1.93 3.43
C ILE A 203 -19.27 1.71 3.37
N LYS A 204 -19.97 2.72 2.89
CA LYS A 204 -21.43 2.69 2.67
C LYS A 204 -21.81 3.56 1.48
N ARG A 205 -22.86 3.17 0.78
CA ARG A 205 -23.46 4.00 -0.26
C ARG A 205 -23.94 5.33 0.32
N VAL A 206 -23.88 6.38 -0.47
CA VAL A 206 -24.28 7.72 -0.05
C VAL A 206 -25.80 7.85 -0.14
N ALA A 207 -26.47 7.94 1.00
CA ALA A 207 -27.92 8.11 1.05
C ALA A 207 -28.33 9.43 0.38
N GLY A 208 -29.27 9.37 -0.58
CA GLY A 208 -29.73 10.54 -1.33
C GLY A 208 -28.82 10.93 -2.51
N ALA A 209 -27.82 10.14 -2.85
CA ALA A 209 -27.07 10.32 -4.10
C ALA A 209 -27.98 10.17 -5.33
N ASP A 210 -27.60 10.83 -6.43
CA ASP A 210 -28.33 10.71 -7.70
C ASP A 210 -28.34 9.25 -8.18
N GLU A 211 -29.42 8.86 -8.85
CA GLU A 211 -29.55 7.52 -9.42
C GLU A 211 -28.41 7.22 -10.39
N GLY A 212 -27.82 6.04 -10.26
CA GLY A 212 -26.68 5.61 -11.09
C GLY A 212 -25.33 6.18 -10.67
N ALA A 213 -25.24 6.99 -9.61
CA ALA A 213 -23.95 7.38 -9.03
C ALA A 213 -23.20 6.16 -8.48
N LEU A 214 -21.91 6.06 -8.80
CA LEU A 214 -21.06 4.93 -8.39
C LEU A 214 -20.29 5.23 -7.10
N VAL A 215 -20.03 4.20 -6.32
CA VAL A 215 -19.13 4.22 -5.16
C VAL A 215 -17.84 3.50 -5.53
N LEU A 216 -16.73 4.25 -5.60
CA LEU A 216 -15.38 3.75 -5.87
C LEU A 216 -14.56 3.78 -4.58
N VAL A 217 -13.97 2.66 -4.21
CA VAL A 217 -13.24 2.51 -2.94
C VAL A 217 -11.79 2.16 -3.19
N ASP A 218 -10.88 3.07 -2.81
CA ASP A 218 -9.46 2.74 -2.64
C ASP A 218 -9.28 1.87 -1.40
N ALA A 219 -9.14 0.59 -1.63
CA ALA A 219 -8.95 -0.41 -0.59
C ALA A 219 -7.51 -0.92 -0.56
N THR A 220 -6.54 -0.16 -1.11
CA THR A 220 -5.16 -0.61 -1.28
C THR A 220 -4.57 -1.20 -0.02
N SER A 221 -4.81 -0.61 1.14
CA SER A 221 -4.33 -1.14 2.42
C SER A 221 -5.43 -1.75 3.30
N GLY A 222 -6.71 -1.61 2.91
CA GLY A 222 -7.83 -2.18 3.65
C GLY A 222 -8.23 -3.58 3.17
N ALA A 223 -8.15 -3.81 1.84
CA ALA A 223 -8.59 -5.07 1.23
C ALA A 223 -7.87 -6.28 1.81
N GLY A 224 -8.64 -7.29 2.17
CA GLY A 224 -8.14 -8.54 2.76
C GLY A 224 -7.75 -8.45 4.24
N GLY A 225 -7.85 -7.27 4.87
CA GLY A 225 -7.53 -7.10 6.29
C GLY A 225 -8.59 -6.34 7.10
N LEU A 226 -9.49 -5.62 6.44
CA LEU A 226 -10.63 -4.94 7.06
C LEU A 226 -11.96 -5.56 6.60
N PRO A 227 -13.02 -5.49 7.42
CA PRO A 227 -14.33 -5.95 7.02
C PRO A 227 -14.92 -5.03 5.94
N VAL A 228 -15.62 -5.60 4.97
CA VAL A 228 -16.34 -4.85 3.95
C VAL A 228 -17.58 -5.62 3.51
N ASP A 229 -18.68 -4.92 3.37
CA ASP A 229 -19.82 -5.38 2.57
C ASP A 229 -19.60 -4.90 1.13
N ILE A 230 -19.27 -5.82 0.24
CA ILE A 230 -18.91 -5.49 -1.15
C ILE A 230 -20.11 -4.90 -1.92
N THR A 231 -21.34 -5.14 -1.48
CA THR A 231 -22.57 -4.61 -2.11
C THR A 231 -22.73 -3.11 -1.91
N GLU A 232 -22.01 -2.54 -0.95
CA GLU A 232 -21.94 -1.09 -0.71
C GLU A 232 -20.98 -0.37 -1.68
N THR A 233 -20.36 -1.11 -2.62
CA THR A 233 -19.38 -0.58 -3.56
C THR A 233 -19.73 -0.94 -5.00
N ASP A 234 -19.31 -0.10 -5.94
CA ASP A 234 -19.37 -0.42 -7.35
C ASP A 234 -17.98 -0.79 -7.91
N VAL A 235 -16.94 -0.20 -7.34
CA VAL A 235 -15.56 -0.59 -7.60
C VAL A 235 -14.77 -0.60 -6.31
N TYR A 236 -14.29 -1.79 -5.92
CA TYR A 236 -13.41 -1.98 -4.77
C TYR A 236 -12.04 -2.41 -5.28
N TYR A 237 -11.08 -1.46 -5.28
CA TYR A 237 -9.78 -1.68 -5.92
C TYR A 237 -8.62 -1.63 -4.93
N PHE A 238 -7.58 -2.40 -5.25
CA PHE A 238 -6.39 -2.52 -4.41
C PHE A 238 -5.17 -2.96 -5.23
N ALA A 239 -4.01 -2.96 -4.57
CA ALA A 239 -2.77 -3.50 -5.08
C ALA A 239 -2.21 -4.55 -4.10
N PRO A 240 -1.49 -5.59 -4.58
CA PRO A 240 -1.26 -6.80 -3.79
C PRO A 240 -0.15 -6.69 -2.74
N GLN A 241 0.62 -5.62 -2.70
CA GLN A 241 1.79 -5.44 -1.80
C GLN A 241 1.44 -5.07 -0.35
N LYS A 242 0.20 -5.24 0.09
CA LYS A 242 -0.29 -4.93 1.44
C LYS A 242 -0.79 -6.23 2.11
N SER A 243 -2.05 -6.33 2.49
CA SER A 243 -2.63 -7.53 3.11
C SER A 243 -2.43 -8.81 2.31
N PHE A 244 -2.29 -8.69 1.00
CA PHE A 244 -2.07 -9.85 0.13
C PHE A 244 -0.62 -10.31 0.06
N ALA A 245 0.27 -9.76 0.87
CA ALA A 245 1.63 -10.26 1.11
C ALA A 245 2.40 -10.63 -0.18
N SER A 246 2.23 -9.82 -1.21
CA SER A 246 2.88 -9.97 -2.51
C SER A 246 3.73 -8.73 -2.81
N ASP A 247 4.16 -8.56 -4.05
CA ASP A 247 4.88 -7.38 -4.50
C ASP A 247 3.96 -6.43 -5.29
N GLY A 248 4.47 -5.26 -5.69
CA GLY A 248 3.73 -4.27 -6.44
C GLY A 248 3.61 -4.58 -7.94
N GLY A 249 3.11 -3.60 -8.69
CA GLY A 249 3.09 -3.64 -10.16
C GLY A 249 1.75 -4.05 -10.79
N LEU A 250 0.75 -4.38 -9.98
CA LEU A 250 -0.61 -4.71 -10.43
C LEU A 250 -1.64 -3.89 -9.64
N TRP A 251 -2.76 -3.62 -10.28
CA TRP A 251 -4.01 -3.28 -9.61
C TRP A 251 -5.04 -4.38 -9.88
N LEU A 252 -5.90 -4.61 -8.89
CA LEU A 252 -7.02 -5.53 -8.98
C LEU A 252 -8.27 -4.81 -8.46
N ALA A 253 -9.42 -5.11 -9.03
CA ALA A 253 -10.68 -4.49 -8.61
C ALA A 253 -11.86 -5.42 -8.80
N ALA A 254 -12.79 -5.42 -7.83
CA ALA A 254 -14.11 -5.98 -8.00
C ALA A 254 -15.03 -4.90 -8.57
N PHE A 255 -15.64 -5.18 -9.71
CA PHE A 255 -16.55 -4.29 -10.43
C PHE A 255 -17.98 -4.79 -10.32
N SER A 256 -18.92 -3.94 -9.94
CA SER A 256 -20.35 -4.22 -10.02
C SER A 256 -20.82 -4.19 -11.47
N PRO A 257 -22.01 -4.78 -11.79
CA PRO A 257 -22.62 -4.64 -13.11
C PRO A 257 -22.76 -3.17 -13.54
N ALA A 258 -23.16 -2.27 -12.64
CA ALA A 258 -23.28 -0.84 -12.92
C ALA A 258 -21.94 -0.19 -13.31
N ALA A 259 -20.83 -0.59 -12.66
CA ALA A 259 -19.50 -0.10 -13.00
C ALA A 259 -19.01 -0.62 -14.35
N LEU A 260 -19.32 -1.89 -14.70
CA LEU A 260 -19.01 -2.46 -16.01
C LEU A 260 -19.76 -1.72 -17.13
N GLU A 261 -21.06 -1.46 -16.94
CA GLU A 261 -21.87 -0.68 -17.89
C GLU A 261 -21.34 0.77 -18.01
N ARG A 262 -20.96 1.41 -16.90
CA ARG A 262 -20.38 2.75 -16.88
C ARG A 262 -19.09 2.81 -17.70
N ALA A 263 -18.20 1.84 -17.56
CA ALA A 263 -16.96 1.77 -18.32
C ALA A 263 -17.23 1.70 -19.85
N GLN A 264 -18.22 0.92 -20.27
CA GLN A 264 -18.62 0.83 -21.67
C GLN A 264 -19.27 2.14 -22.17
N ARG A 265 -20.13 2.75 -21.36
CA ARG A 265 -20.82 4.00 -21.72
C ARG A 265 -19.84 5.17 -21.88
N VAL A 266 -18.88 5.32 -20.96
CA VAL A 266 -17.84 6.35 -21.05
C VAL A 266 -16.98 6.16 -22.30
N HIS A 267 -16.61 4.92 -22.61
CA HIS A 267 -15.85 4.59 -23.81
C HIS A 267 -16.62 4.93 -25.09
N ALA A 268 -17.90 4.55 -25.15
CA ALA A 268 -18.76 4.84 -26.30
C ALA A 268 -19.02 6.34 -26.50
N GLY A 269 -18.86 7.15 -25.46
CA GLY A 269 -18.99 8.62 -25.51
C GLY A 269 -17.87 9.34 -26.29
N GLY A 270 -16.88 8.62 -26.80
CA GLY A 270 -15.82 9.16 -27.65
C GLY A 270 -14.72 9.91 -26.89
N ARG A 271 -14.69 9.84 -25.56
CA ARG A 271 -13.58 10.37 -24.77
C ARG A 271 -12.28 9.68 -25.18
N HIS A 272 -11.25 10.47 -25.48
CA HIS A 272 -9.92 9.90 -25.73
C HIS A 272 -9.36 9.32 -24.43
N VAL A 273 -9.10 8.02 -24.43
CA VAL A 273 -8.46 7.30 -23.33
C VAL A 273 -7.23 6.59 -23.88
N PRO A 274 -6.03 6.83 -23.33
CA PRO A 274 -4.86 6.03 -23.69
C PRO A 274 -5.15 4.55 -23.48
N GLU A 275 -4.76 3.69 -24.44
CA GLU A 275 -5.09 2.27 -24.43
C GLU A 275 -4.70 1.56 -23.12
N PHE A 276 -3.59 1.97 -22.53
CA PHE A 276 -3.13 1.44 -21.23
C PHE A 276 -4.09 1.72 -20.06
N PHE A 277 -4.89 2.78 -20.16
CA PHE A 277 -5.91 3.15 -19.16
C PHE A 277 -7.33 2.76 -19.57
N SER A 278 -7.49 2.07 -20.69
CA SER A 278 -8.78 1.66 -21.23
C SER A 278 -9.40 0.56 -20.38
N LEU A 279 -10.49 0.87 -19.67
CA LEU A 279 -11.26 -0.11 -18.90
C LEU A 279 -11.86 -1.20 -19.79
N PRO A 280 -12.49 -0.92 -20.96
CA PRO A 280 -12.94 -1.99 -21.85
C PRO A 280 -11.84 -2.98 -22.21
N THR A 281 -10.63 -2.48 -22.52
CA THR A 281 -9.48 -3.33 -22.81
C THR A 281 -9.06 -4.16 -21.60
N ALA A 282 -9.04 -3.59 -20.39
CA ALA A 282 -8.74 -4.32 -19.16
C ALA A 282 -9.81 -5.38 -18.85
N ILE A 283 -11.09 -5.04 -19.02
CA ILE A 283 -12.24 -5.95 -18.83
C ILE A 283 -12.14 -7.14 -19.81
N ASP A 284 -12.01 -6.87 -21.12
CA ASP A 284 -11.93 -7.90 -22.14
C ASP A 284 -10.77 -8.88 -21.94
N ASN A 285 -9.62 -8.36 -21.50
CA ASN A 285 -8.48 -9.23 -21.18
C ASN A 285 -8.73 -10.03 -19.91
N SER A 286 -9.25 -9.42 -18.85
CA SER A 286 -9.52 -10.08 -17.57
C SER A 286 -10.53 -11.21 -17.71
N LEU A 287 -11.59 -11.03 -18.50
CA LEU A 287 -12.58 -12.08 -18.80
C LEU A 287 -11.98 -13.29 -19.53
N LYS A 288 -10.85 -13.10 -20.22
CA LYS A 288 -10.07 -14.16 -20.87
C LYS A 288 -8.93 -14.69 -19.98
N ASN A 289 -8.91 -14.32 -18.69
CA ASN A 289 -7.84 -14.58 -17.73
C ASN A 289 -6.47 -14.08 -18.24
N GLN A 290 -6.42 -12.86 -18.70
CA GLN A 290 -5.24 -12.20 -19.24
C GLN A 290 -5.14 -10.76 -18.74
N THR A 291 -4.01 -10.12 -19.02
CA THR A 291 -3.80 -8.68 -18.91
C THR A 291 -3.45 -8.12 -20.29
N TYR A 292 -3.62 -6.82 -20.48
CA TYR A 292 -3.27 -6.15 -21.75
C TYR A 292 -1.78 -6.36 -22.08
N ASN A 293 -0.90 -6.08 -21.12
CA ASN A 293 0.54 -6.36 -21.21
C ASN A 293 0.91 -7.53 -20.30
N THR A 294 2.12 -8.08 -20.48
CA THR A 294 2.67 -9.10 -19.58
C THR A 294 2.55 -8.64 -18.12
N PRO A 295 1.86 -9.40 -17.25
CA PRO A 295 1.78 -9.07 -15.83
C PRO A 295 3.08 -9.42 -15.10
N ALA A 296 3.27 -8.86 -13.91
CA ALA A 296 4.31 -9.29 -12.99
C ALA A 296 3.96 -10.70 -12.47
N LEU A 297 4.52 -11.74 -13.08
CA LEU A 297 4.15 -13.14 -12.81
C LEU A 297 4.48 -13.56 -11.38
N SER A 298 5.61 -13.15 -10.82
CA SER A 298 5.97 -13.38 -9.41
C SER A 298 4.95 -12.76 -8.47
N THR A 299 4.52 -11.52 -8.75
CA THR A 299 3.47 -10.84 -8.00
C THR A 299 2.15 -11.60 -8.03
N LEU A 300 1.71 -12.04 -9.22
CA LEU A 300 0.49 -12.86 -9.36
C LEU A 300 0.59 -14.18 -8.59
N PHE A 301 1.74 -14.83 -8.64
CA PHE A 301 1.95 -16.10 -7.94
C PHE A 301 1.87 -15.92 -6.43
N LEU A 302 2.61 -14.95 -5.87
CA LEU A 302 2.60 -14.66 -4.44
C LEU A 302 1.19 -14.25 -3.96
N LEU A 303 0.48 -13.44 -4.75
CA LEU A 303 -0.92 -13.10 -4.48
C LEU A 303 -1.80 -14.34 -4.43
N ASN A 304 -1.65 -15.27 -5.39
CA ASN A 304 -2.41 -16.50 -5.42
C ASN A 304 -2.17 -17.38 -4.18
N GLU A 305 -0.91 -17.51 -3.76
CA GLU A 305 -0.55 -18.26 -2.55
C GLU A 305 -1.10 -17.60 -1.28
N GLN A 306 -1.16 -16.28 -1.24
CA GLN A 306 -1.78 -15.57 -0.13
C GLN A 306 -3.30 -15.74 -0.10
N LEU A 307 -3.97 -15.67 -1.26
CA LEU A 307 -5.41 -15.91 -1.39
C LEU A 307 -5.77 -17.34 -0.96
N LYS A 308 -5.01 -18.35 -1.43
CA LYS A 308 -5.18 -19.74 -1.00
C LYS A 308 -5.06 -19.89 0.51
N TRP A 309 -4.04 -19.24 1.10
CA TRP A 309 -3.84 -19.30 2.54
C TRP A 309 -4.99 -18.65 3.30
N ILE A 310 -5.39 -17.42 2.98
CA ILE A 310 -6.48 -16.73 3.69
C ILE A 310 -7.80 -17.49 3.53
N ASN A 311 -8.15 -17.89 2.30
CA ASN A 311 -9.39 -18.63 2.03
C ASN A 311 -9.41 -19.99 2.73
N GLY A 312 -8.27 -20.67 2.77
CA GLY A 312 -8.12 -21.95 3.48
C GLY A 312 -8.23 -21.85 5.00
N GLN A 313 -8.00 -20.68 5.58
CA GLN A 313 -8.16 -20.43 7.02
C GLN A 313 -9.59 -19.98 7.41
N GLY A 314 -10.44 -19.66 6.45
CA GLY A 314 -11.80 -19.19 6.69
C GLY A 314 -12.11 -17.82 6.09
N GLY A 315 -11.34 -17.42 5.07
CA GLY A 315 -11.61 -16.25 4.25
C GLY A 315 -11.44 -14.92 4.95
N LEU A 316 -12.22 -13.93 4.51
CA LEU A 316 -12.12 -12.55 5.01
C LEU A 316 -12.40 -12.46 6.51
N ASP A 317 -13.38 -13.19 7.01
CA ASP A 317 -13.73 -13.19 8.43
C ASP A 317 -12.58 -13.63 9.33
N TRP A 318 -11.85 -14.66 8.93
CA TRP A 318 -10.65 -15.09 9.65
C TRP A 318 -9.57 -14.01 9.61
N SER A 319 -9.33 -13.45 8.44
CA SER A 319 -8.33 -12.40 8.24
C SER A 319 -8.60 -11.17 9.09
N VAL A 320 -9.85 -10.71 9.10
CA VAL A 320 -10.31 -9.58 9.93
C VAL A 320 -10.15 -9.87 11.43
N ARG A 321 -10.51 -11.08 11.89
CA ARG A 321 -10.29 -11.45 13.31
C ARG A 321 -8.81 -11.43 13.67
N ARG A 322 -7.92 -11.88 12.77
CA ARG A 322 -6.47 -11.88 12.96
C ARG A 322 -5.92 -10.47 13.09
N THR A 323 -6.26 -9.57 12.16
CA THR A 323 -5.84 -8.16 12.21
C THR A 323 -6.44 -7.42 13.42
N ALA A 324 -7.68 -7.71 13.79
CA ALA A 324 -8.32 -7.18 14.99
C ALA A 324 -7.59 -7.64 16.28
N THR A 325 -7.03 -8.83 16.31
CA THR A 325 -6.21 -9.30 17.45
C THR A 325 -4.92 -8.48 17.53
N SER A 326 -4.17 -8.35 16.44
CA SER A 326 -2.96 -7.53 16.37
C SER A 326 -3.22 -6.07 16.77
N SER A 327 -4.31 -5.48 16.27
CA SER A 327 -4.64 -4.08 16.57
C SER A 327 -5.04 -3.88 18.04
N ARG A 328 -5.76 -4.80 18.65
CA ARG A 328 -6.06 -4.72 20.08
C ARG A 328 -4.80 -4.79 20.95
N THR A 329 -3.85 -5.66 20.59
CA THR A 329 -2.55 -5.74 21.28
C THR A 329 -1.80 -4.41 21.18
N LEU A 330 -1.64 -3.86 19.97
CA LEU A 330 -0.88 -2.64 19.76
C LEU A 330 -1.52 -1.42 20.43
N TYR A 331 -2.83 -1.22 20.23
CA TYR A 331 -3.52 -0.06 20.79
C TYR A 331 -3.71 -0.18 22.31
N GLY A 332 -3.98 -1.38 22.86
CA GLY A 332 -4.05 -1.60 24.29
C GLY A 332 -2.71 -1.29 24.97
N TRP A 333 -1.60 -1.77 24.40
CA TRP A 333 -0.27 -1.42 24.89
C TRP A 333 -0.04 0.11 24.88
N ALA A 334 -0.41 0.79 23.79
CA ALA A 334 -0.20 2.23 23.70
C ALA A 334 -1.10 3.04 24.65
N GLU A 335 -2.30 2.57 24.95
CA GLU A 335 -3.22 3.19 25.92
C GLU A 335 -2.76 3.00 27.37
N ASP A 336 -2.12 1.87 27.68
CA ASP A 336 -1.56 1.57 29.01
C ASP A 336 -0.18 2.18 29.24
N SER A 337 0.51 2.63 28.16
CA SER A 337 1.85 3.19 28.22
C SER A 337 1.87 4.60 28.79
N LYS A 338 2.94 4.93 29.54
CA LYS A 338 3.21 6.30 30.01
C LYS A 338 3.87 7.17 28.93
N HIS A 339 4.42 6.54 27.88
CA HIS A 339 5.29 7.15 26.89
C HIS A 339 4.70 7.15 25.48
N ALA A 340 3.65 6.36 25.24
CA ALA A 340 3.02 6.19 23.94
C ALA A 340 1.51 6.43 24.00
N SER A 341 0.91 6.80 22.88
CA SER A 341 -0.54 6.93 22.73
C SER A 341 -0.97 6.71 21.29
N PRO A 342 -2.17 6.16 21.04
CA PRO A 342 -2.71 6.08 19.70
C PRO A 342 -2.90 7.46 19.09
N PHE A 343 -2.33 7.71 17.90
CA PHE A 343 -2.56 8.96 17.17
C PHE A 343 -4.03 9.16 16.78
N VAL A 344 -4.70 8.08 16.35
CA VAL A 344 -6.13 8.10 16.10
C VAL A 344 -6.85 7.95 17.44
N THR A 345 -7.35 9.06 17.97
CA THR A 345 -7.94 9.12 19.31
C THR A 345 -9.28 8.42 19.42
N ASP A 346 -10.12 8.48 18.36
CA ASP A 346 -11.40 7.79 18.30
C ASP A 346 -11.19 6.29 17.98
N PRO A 347 -11.45 5.36 18.92
CA PRO A 347 -11.27 3.93 18.68
C PRO A 347 -12.05 3.38 17.49
N ALA A 348 -13.22 3.98 17.15
CA ALA A 348 -14.03 3.55 16.02
C ALA A 348 -13.41 3.86 14.67
N LYS A 349 -12.43 4.76 14.62
CA LYS A 349 -11.72 5.20 13.41
C LYS A 349 -10.33 4.59 13.27
N ARG A 350 -9.88 3.83 14.26
CA ARG A 350 -8.56 3.17 14.25
C ARG A 350 -8.51 2.06 13.22
N SER A 351 -7.48 2.08 12.42
CA SER A 351 -7.21 0.98 11.48
C SER A 351 -6.76 -0.28 12.19
N GLN A 352 -7.31 -1.44 11.78
CA GLN A 352 -6.88 -2.75 12.27
C GLN A 352 -5.64 -3.28 11.52
N VAL A 353 -5.22 -2.60 10.46
CA VAL A 353 -4.10 -3.04 9.60
C VAL A 353 -2.89 -2.10 9.64
N ILE A 354 -3.07 -0.86 10.10
CA ILE A 354 -2.00 0.14 10.25
C ILE A 354 -2.19 0.87 11.58
N GLY A 355 -1.30 0.63 12.52
CA GLY A 355 -1.24 1.39 13.77
C GLY A 355 -0.29 2.56 13.67
N THR A 356 -0.71 3.74 14.12
CA THR A 356 0.10 4.94 14.27
C THR A 356 0.13 5.32 15.73
N ILE A 357 1.33 5.29 16.32
CA ILE A 357 1.55 5.46 17.75
C ILE A 357 2.47 6.66 17.97
N ASP A 358 1.95 7.70 18.61
CA ASP A 358 2.71 8.88 19.01
C ASP A 358 3.46 8.64 20.32
N PHE A 359 4.59 9.29 20.47
CA PHE A 359 5.39 9.25 21.70
C PHE A 359 5.44 10.63 22.37
N ALA A 360 5.59 10.62 23.69
CA ALA A 360 5.79 11.83 24.49
C ALA A 360 7.06 12.58 24.05
N ASP A 361 7.13 13.88 24.35
CA ASP A 361 8.20 14.77 23.84
C ASP A 361 9.60 14.40 24.36
N ASP A 362 9.69 13.68 25.48
CA ASP A 362 10.93 13.19 26.07
C ASP A 362 11.42 11.84 25.46
N ILE A 363 10.63 11.24 24.58
CA ILE A 363 10.95 9.99 23.89
C ILE A 363 11.16 10.25 22.40
N ASP A 364 12.31 9.89 21.85
CA ASP A 364 12.61 10.01 20.43
C ASP A 364 12.20 8.74 19.66
N ALA A 365 11.05 8.77 18.97
CA ALA A 365 10.57 7.66 18.15
C ALA A 365 11.55 7.30 17.01
N ALA A 366 12.32 8.26 16.49
CA ALA A 366 13.31 7.98 15.47
C ALA A 366 14.51 7.20 16.03
N ALA A 367 14.90 7.49 17.29
CA ALA A 367 15.91 6.71 17.99
C ALA A 367 15.43 5.27 18.23
N ILE A 368 14.16 5.10 18.68
CA ILE A 368 13.54 3.76 18.84
C ILE A 368 13.59 3.00 17.50
N ALA A 369 13.09 3.58 16.43
CA ALA A 369 13.06 2.93 15.11
C ALA A 369 14.48 2.53 14.63
N LYS A 370 15.48 3.36 14.92
CA LYS A 370 16.88 3.07 14.59
C LYS A 370 17.43 1.87 15.38
N VAL A 371 17.13 1.76 16.68
CA VAL A 371 17.52 0.61 17.51
C VAL A 371 16.80 -0.64 17.04
N LEU A 372 15.49 -0.58 16.82
CA LEU A 372 14.69 -1.68 16.29
C LEU A 372 15.31 -2.21 14.98
N ARG A 373 15.60 -1.32 14.04
CA ARG A 373 16.21 -1.67 12.73
C ARG A 373 17.58 -2.33 12.88
N ALA A 374 18.42 -1.84 13.80
CA ALA A 374 19.71 -2.45 14.11
C ALA A 374 19.60 -3.86 14.71
N ASN A 375 18.44 -4.18 15.29
CA ASN A 375 18.11 -5.48 15.87
C ASN A 375 17.26 -6.37 14.95
N GLY A 376 17.07 -6.00 13.66
CA GLY A 376 16.35 -6.78 12.66
C GLY A 376 14.82 -6.55 12.65
N ILE A 377 14.33 -5.58 13.41
CA ILE A 377 12.92 -5.16 13.42
C ILE A 377 12.81 -3.90 12.56
N VAL A 378 12.17 -4.00 11.38
CA VAL A 378 12.31 -3.02 10.31
C VAL A 378 10.98 -2.40 9.88
N ASP A 379 11.10 -1.21 9.27
CA ASP A 379 10.02 -0.49 8.60
C ASP A 379 8.90 -0.02 9.54
N THR A 380 9.27 0.33 10.76
CA THR A 380 8.39 0.91 11.79
C THR A 380 8.36 2.44 11.76
N GLU A 381 9.14 3.08 10.88
CA GLU A 381 9.24 4.54 10.79
C GLU A 381 7.91 5.20 10.42
N PRO A 382 7.66 6.45 10.89
CA PRO A 382 6.44 7.19 10.61
C PRO A 382 6.31 7.55 9.12
N TYR A 383 5.11 7.95 8.72
CA TYR A 383 4.94 8.57 7.41
C TYR A 383 5.59 9.96 7.39
N ARG A 384 6.69 10.10 6.65
CA ARG A 384 7.57 11.29 6.69
C ARG A 384 6.86 12.63 6.56
N LYS A 385 5.84 12.72 5.67
CA LYS A 385 5.12 13.97 5.44
C LYS A 385 4.19 14.37 6.59
N LEU A 386 3.85 13.46 7.49
CA LEU A 386 3.03 13.75 8.65
C LEU A 386 3.82 14.53 9.73
N GLY A 387 5.17 14.33 9.78
CA GLY A 387 6.08 15.11 10.61
C GLY A 387 5.89 14.91 12.12
N ARG A 388 5.41 13.75 12.57
CA ARG A 388 5.14 13.45 13.97
C ARG A 388 6.24 12.60 14.61
N ASN A 389 6.39 12.72 15.92
CA ASN A 389 7.19 11.84 16.77
C ASN A 389 6.42 10.52 16.98
N GLN A 390 6.54 9.58 16.03
CA GLN A 390 5.60 8.50 15.87
C GLN A 390 6.28 7.23 15.33
N LEU A 391 5.75 6.05 15.67
CA LEU A 391 5.95 4.82 14.92
C LEU A 391 4.69 4.48 14.13
N ARG A 392 4.87 3.85 12.96
CA ARG A 392 3.80 3.33 12.13
C ARG A 392 4.01 1.85 11.86
N ILE A 393 3.10 1.03 12.35
CA ILE A 393 3.24 -0.41 12.43
C ILE A 393 2.16 -1.06 11.56
N ALA A 394 2.57 -1.89 10.61
CA ALA A 394 1.65 -2.71 9.86
C ALA A 394 1.23 -3.94 10.69
N MET A 395 -0.04 -4.29 10.55
CA MET A 395 -0.68 -5.45 11.19
C MET A 395 -1.45 -6.26 10.13
N PHE A 396 -0.89 -6.33 8.91
CA PHE A 396 -1.50 -7.10 7.82
C PHE A 396 -1.58 -8.60 8.15
N PRO A 397 -2.46 -9.36 7.49
CA PRO A 397 -2.71 -10.77 7.85
C PRO A 397 -1.46 -11.67 7.88
N ALA A 398 -0.43 -11.37 7.05
CA ALA A 398 0.82 -12.14 7.04
C ALA A 398 1.71 -11.90 8.27
N ILE A 399 1.47 -10.83 9.03
CA ILE A 399 2.17 -10.54 10.28
C ILE A 399 1.48 -11.30 11.40
N ASP A 400 2.25 -12.06 12.19
CA ASP A 400 1.69 -12.84 13.30
C ASP A 400 1.29 -11.89 14.44
N PRO A 401 0.12 -12.07 15.08
CA PRO A 401 -0.24 -11.32 16.28
C PRO A 401 0.80 -11.43 17.41
N ALA A 402 1.47 -12.57 17.54
CA ALA A 402 2.57 -12.74 18.49
C ALA A 402 3.81 -11.88 18.14
N ASP A 403 4.07 -11.63 16.84
CA ASP A 403 5.14 -10.72 16.44
C ASP A 403 4.80 -9.26 16.82
N VAL A 404 3.51 -8.88 16.81
CA VAL A 404 3.07 -7.55 17.26
C VAL A 404 3.24 -7.39 18.76
N GLU A 405 2.91 -8.42 19.54
CA GLU A 405 3.13 -8.44 21.00
C GLU A 405 4.62 -8.35 21.33
N ALA A 406 5.46 -9.14 20.67
CA ALA A 406 6.91 -9.08 20.83
C ALA A 406 7.48 -7.70 20.43
N LEU A 407 6.95 -7.06 19.39
CA LEU A 407 7.34 -5.71 19.00
C LEU A 407 7.07 -4.69 20.13
N THR A 408 5.89 -4.73 20.76
CA THR A 408 5.57 -3.80 21.86
C THR A 408 6.51 -3.96 23.05
N ALA A 409 6.84 -5.21 23.42
CA ALA A 409 7.83 -5.47 24.45
C ALA A 409 9.24 -4.99 24.08
N CYS A 410 9.64 -5.12 22.79
CA CYS A 410 10.90 -4.57 22.31
C CYS A 410 10.93 -3.04 22.36
N VAL A 411 9.82 -2.35 22.07
CA VAL A 411 9.73 -0.89 22.19
C VAL A 411 9.89 -0.45 23.63
N ASP A 412 9.20 -1.08 24.57
CA ASP A 412 9.34 -0.80 26.02
C ASP A 412 10.79 -0.98 26.48
N TYR A 413 11.41 -2.11 26.12
CA TYR A 413 12.82 -2.38 26.44
C TYR A 413 13.74 -1.28 25.89
N VAL A 414 13.52 -0.83 24.66
CA VAL A 414 14.34 0.23 24.06
C VAL A 414 14.14 1.56 24.78
N ILE A 415 12.92 1.92 25.16
CA ILE A 415 12.61 3.14 25.91
C ILE A 415 13.36 3.14 27.26
N GLU A 416 13.41 2.00 27.95
CA GLU A 416 14.12 1.85 29.23
C GLU A 416 15.65 2.01 29.10
N GLN A 417 16.21 1.80 27.91
CA GLN A 417 17.66 1.86 27.65
C GLN A 417 18.11 3.22 27.04
N LEU A 418 17.17 4.03 26.53
CA LEU A 418 17.44 5.35 25.98
C LEU A 418 17.50 6.43 27.06
#